data_d0b9c739df486ec1d14b6f6b83caac0d
#
_entry.id   d0b9c739df486ec1d14b6f6b83caac0d
#
_cell.length_a   1.000
_cell.length_b   1.000
_cell.length_c   1.000
_cell.angle_alpha   90.00
_cell.angle_beta   90.00
_cell.angle_gamma   90.00
#
_symmetry.space_group_name_H-M   'P 1'
#
loop_
_entity.id
_entity.type
_entity.pdbx_description
1 polymer ?
#
loop_
_entity_poly.entity_id
_entity_poly.type
_entity_poly.pdbx_seq_one_letter_code
_entity_poly.pdbx_strand_id
1 'polypeptide(L)'
;MKIKTQIVLLAVMAATTMGTAFAQGSGADTYKAKCLMCHAADGTASGPAGKAMSVPSFKASKQSEAEMIAETKAGKGKMPSFTGKLTDAQIKDVVAYVRTLQK
;
A
#
# COMPACT_ATOMS: atom_id res chain seq x y z
N MET A 1 -27.91 -45.87 -39.92
CA MET A 1 -28.09 -45.17 -38.69
C MET A 1 -26.88 -44.36 -38.35
N LYS A 2 -27.01 -43.09 -38.27
CA LYS A 2 -25.91 -42.21 -37.97
C LYS A 2 -26.02 -41.70 -36.56
N ILE A 3 -25.04 -42.02 -35.80
CA ILE A 3 -24.95 -41.45 -34.46
C ILE A 3 -24.23 -40.13 -34.63
N LYS A 4 -24.95 -39.11 -34.40
CA LYS A 4 -24.35 -37.82 -34.36
C LYS A 4 -23.75 -37.63 -32.98
N THR A 5 -22.48 -37.76 -32.95
CA THR A 5 -21.73 -37.41 -31.75
C THR A 5 -21.86 -35.93 -31.58
N GLN A 6 -22.69 -35.57 -30.68
CA GLN A 6 -22.74 -34.21 -30.22
C GLN A 6 -21.45 -33.98 -29.43
N ILE A 7 -20.54 -33.31 -30.01
CA ILE A 7 -19.41 -32.82 -29.30
C ILE A 7 -19.94 -31.65 -28.44
N VAL A 8 -20.19 -31.95 -27.23
CA VAL A 8 -20.46 -30.90 -26.28
C VAL A 8 -19.12 -30.22 -26.02
N LEU A 9 -18.92 -29.13 -26.66
CA LEU A 9 -17.86 -28.24 -26.30
C LEU A 9 -18.20 -27.65 -24.97
N LEU A 10 -17.67 -28.25 -23.96
CA LEU A 10 -17.62 -27.62 -22.65
C LEU A 10 -16.65 -26.45 -22.79
N ALA A 11 -17.20 -25.30 -22.96
CA ALA A 11 -16.45 -24.10 -22.79
C ALA A 11 -16.01 -24.06 -21.34
N VAL A 12 -14.79 -24.39 -21.11
CA VAL A 12 -14.17 -24.16 -19.82
C VAL A 12 -14.05 -22.67 -19.67
N MET A 13 -14.96 -22.11 -18.95
CA MET A 13 -14.84 -20.75 -18.51
C MET A 13 -13.69 -20.73 -17.49
N ALA A 14 -12.54 -20.32 -17.98
CA ALA A 14 -11.48 -19.99 -17.05
C ALA A 14 -11.95 -18.82 -16.21
N ALA A 15 -12.33 -19.14 -15.00
CA ALA A 15 -12.61 -18.10 -14.03
C ALA A 15 -11.29 -17.41 -13.70
N THR A 16 -11.07 -16.30 -14.35
CA THR A 16 -10.00 -15.44 -13.97
C THR A 16 -10.37 -14.82 -12.64
N THR A 17 -9.77 -15.31 -11.61
CA THR A 17 -9.91 -14.70 -10.30
C THR A 17 -9.12 -13.41 -10.30
N MET A 18 -9.81 -12.34 -10.57
CA MET A 18 -9.26 -10.99 -10.54
C MET A 18 -9.58 -10.36 -9.20
N GLY A 19 -9.16 -10.91 -8.13
CA GLY A 19 -9.69 -10.37 -6.89
C GLY A 19 -8.68 -10.02 -5.84
N THR A 20 -7.48 -10.50 -5.98
CA THR A 20 -6.52 -10.41 -4.88
C THR A 20 -5.98 -9.01 -4.63
N ALA A 21 -5.99 -8.14 -5.64
CA ALA A 21 -5.50 -6.78 -5.49
C ALA A 21 -6.38 -5.92 -4.57
N PHE A 22 -7.66 -6.26 -4.45
CA PHE A 22 -8.60 -5.46 -3.65
C PHE A 22 -8.65 -5.88 -2.18
N ALA A 23 -8.24 -7.10 -1.87
CA ALA A 23 -8.32 -7.63 -0.51
C ALA A 23 -7.36 -6.92 0.45
N GLN A 24 -6.30 -6.33 -0.07
CA GLN A 24 -5.28 -5.67 0.74
C GLN A 24 -5.41 -4.14 0.75
N GLY A 25 -6.33 -3.59 -0.04
CA GLY A 25 -6.40 -2.17 -0.27
C GLY A 25 -5.24 -1.64 -1.11
N SER A 26 -5.31 -0.39 -1.48
CA SER A 26 -4.23 0.28 -2.19
C SER A 26 -3.27 0.95 -1.22
N GLY A 27 -2.08 1.32 -1.69
CA GLY A 27 -1.15 2.13 -0.91
C GLY A 27 -1.77 3.45 -0.47
N ALA A 28 -2.58 4.06 -1.32
CA ALA A 28 -3.31 5.29 -0.99
C ALA A 28 -4.29 5.07 0.16
N ASP A 29 -5.03 3.96 0.15
CA ASP A 29 -5.98 3.64 1.21
C ASP A 29 -5.28 3.35 2.54
N THR A 30 -4.19 2.61 2.50
CA THR A 30 -3.36 2.33 3.67
C THR A 30 -2.78 3.62 4.24
N TYR A 31 -2.29 4.49 3.39
CA TYR A 31 -1.77 5.79 3.80
C TYR A 31 -2.83 6.62 4.51
N LYS A 32 -4.01 6.69 3.95
CA LYS A 32 -5.13 7.43 4.52
C LYS A 32 -5.54 6.89 5.89
N ALA A 33 -5.52 5.58 6.04
CA ALA A 33 -5.93 4.93 7.29
C ALA A 33 -4.87 4.99 8.40
N LYS A 34 -3.58 4.92 8.05
CA LYS A 34 -2.51 4.69 9.01
C LYS A 34 -1.47 5.80 9.11
N CYS A 35 -1.31 6.61 8.09
CA CYS A 35 -0.19 7.55 7.98
C CYS A 35 -0.63 9.02 7.97
N LEU A 36 -1.83 9.26 7.48
CA LEU A 36 -2.35 10.61 7.22
C LEU A 36 -2.29 11.53 8.43
N MET A 37 -2.61 11.01 9.59
CA MET A 37 -2.72 11.83 10.81
C MET A 37 -1.44 12.60 11.12
N CYS A 38 -0.29 11.97 10.90
CA CYS A 38 1.00 12.59 11.17
C CYS A 38 1.65 13.18 9.92
N HIS A 39 1.54 12.49 8.80
CA HIS A 39 2.24 12.87 7.57
C HIS A 39 1.45 13.82 6.67
N ALA A 40 0.18 14.04 6.93
CA ALA A 40 -0.75 14.83 6.13
C ALA A 40 -1.01 14.21 4.74
N ALA A 41 -2.06 14.67 4.07
CA ALA A 41 -2.48 14.12 2.79
C ALA A 41 -1.43 14.31 1.68
N ASP A 42 -0.71 15.41 1.73
CA ASP A 42 0.33 15.76 0.74
C ASP A 42 1.75 15.32 1.16
N GLY A 43 1.89 14.67 2.31
CA GLY A 43 3.18 14.20 2.80
C GLY A 43 4.05 15.27 3.43
N THR A 44 3.55 16.48 3.62
CA THR A 44 4.32 17.60 4.19
C THR A 44 4.34 17.62 5.71
N ALA A 45 3.55 16.77 6.35
CA ALA A 45 3.40 16.75 7.81
C ALA A 45 2.93 18.10 8.38
N SER A 46 2.15 18.84 7.60
CA SER A 46 1.73 20.20 7.94
C SER A 46 0.58 20.29 8.95
N GLY A 47 -0.01 19.16 9.30
CA GLY A 47 -1.09 19.11 10.30
C GLY A 47 -0.59 19.27 11.74
N PRO A 48 -1.52 19.45 12.72
CA PRO A 48 -1.14 19.67 14.13
C PRO A 48 -0.28 18.55 14.71
N ALA A 49 -0.61 17.28 14.45
CA ALA A 49 0.16 16.15 14.97
C ALA A 49 1.56 16.09 14.36
N GLY A 50 1.69 16.34 13.06
CA GLY A 50 2.97 16.37 12.38
C GLY A 50 3.88 17.47 12.96
N LYS A 51 3.33 18.65 13.17
CA LYS A 51 4.07 19.76 13.77
C LYS A 51 4.47 19.48 15.21
N ALA A 52 3.55 18.97 16.00
CA ALA A 52 3.82 18.67 17.40
C ALA A 52 4.91 17.62 17.60
N MET A 53 4.99 16.66 16.70
CA MET A 53 5.97 15.57 16.74
C MET A 53 7.19 15.80 15.86
N SER A 54 7.30 16.96 15.25
CA SER A 54 8.42 17.29 14.36
C SER A 54 8.62 16.28 13.22
N VAL A 55 7.52 15.83 12.64
CA VAL A 55 7.56 14.86 11.54
C VAL A 55 8.11 15.55 10.29
N PRO A 56 9.14 14.99 9.64
CA PRO A 56 9.69 15.62 8.45
C PRO A 56 8.78 15.45 7.24
N SER A 57 8.85 16.40 6.31
CA SER A 57 8.14 16.31 5.04
C SER A 57 8.78 15.25 4.15
N PHE A 58 7.96 14.44 3.49
CA PHE A 58 8.47 13.49 2.48
C PHE A 58 9.13 14.20 1.31
N LYS A 59 8.70 15.41 0.99
CA LYS A 59 9.27 16.19 -0.12
C LYS A 59 10.74 16.52 0.08
N ALA A 60 11.16 16.64 1.33
CA ALA A 60 12.56 16.88 1.68
C ALA A 60 13.36 15.59 1.89
N SER A 61 12.70 14.45 1.92
CA SER A 61 13.36 13.17 2.21
C SER A 61 14.19 12.69 1.01
N LYS A 62 15.39 12.22 1.32
CA LYS A 62 16.28 11.56 0.35
C LYS A 62 16.39 10.07 0.60
N GLN A 63 15.53 9.52 1.44
CA GLN A 63 15.54 8.10 1.74
C GLN A 63 15.19 7.27 0.51
N SER A 64 15.84 6.11 0.38
CA SER A 64 15.50 5.12 -0.62
C SER A 64 14.20 4.41 -0.28
N GLU A 65 13.61 3.74 -1.25
CA GLU A 65 12.44 2.89 -1.01
C GLU A 65 12.73 1.83 0.06
N ALA A 66 13.89 1.19 0.00
CA ALA A 66 14.27 0.18 0.98
C ALA A 66 14.38 0.74 2.39
N GLU A 67 14.93 1.94 2.54
CA GLU A 67 15.02 2.63 3.83
C GLU A 67 13.65 2.97 4.39
N MET A 68 12.75 3.45 3.54
CA MET A 68 11.37 3.76 3.94
C MET A 68 10.62 2.52 4.39
N ILE A 69 10.80 1.40 3.69
CA ILE A 69 10.20 0.12 4.07
C ILE A 69 10.74 -0.33 5.43
N ALA A 70 12.05 -0.26 5.63
CA ALA A 70 12.68 -0.65 6.88
C ALA A 70 12.19 0.20 8.06
N GLU A 71 12.08 1.51 7.90
CA GLU A 71 11.56 2.42 8.93
C GLU A 71 10.08 2.16 9.24
N THR A 72 9.29 1.88 8.23
CA THR A 72 7.87 1.57 8.43
C THR A 72 7.70 0.28 9.21
N LYS A 73 8.51 -0.71 8.96
CA LYS A 73 8.49 -1.97 9.71
C LYS A 73 8.94 -1.78 11.15
N ALA A 74 10.06 -1.14 11.33
CA ALA A 74 10.72 -1.02 12.65
C ALA A 74 10.16 0.12 13.50
N GLY A 75 9.62 1.15 12.86
CA GLY A 75 9.32 2.41 13.51
C GLY A 75 10.57 3.25 13.72
N LYS A 76 10.37 4.52 14.04
CA LYS A 76 11.48 5.44 14.34
C LYS A 76 10.97 6.60 15.18
N GLY A 77 11.57 6.80 16.32
CA GLY A 77 11.14 7.87 17.23
C GLY A 77 9.68 7.70 17.63
N LYS A 78 8.87 8.70 17.34
CA LYS A 78 7.43 8.66 17.65
C LYS A 78 6.61 7.92 16.59
N MET A 79 7.20 7.57 15.48
CA MET A 79 6.56 6.74 14.47
C MET A 79 6.50 5.29 14.96
N PRO A 80 5.31 4.70 15.08
CA PRO A 80 5.20 3.33 15.58
C PRO A 80 5.69 2.33 14.54
N SER A 81 6.06 1.15 15.03
CA SER A 81 6.32 -0.01 14.17
C SER A 81 5.02 -0.52 13.57
N PHE A 82 5.03 -0.85 12.29
CA PHE A 82 3.90 -1.46 11.61
C PHE A 82 4.06 -2.96 11.38
N THR A 83 5.14 -3.55 11.88
CA THR A 83 5.29 -5.01 11.86
C THR A 83 4.13 -5.64 12.65
N GLY A 84 3.43 -6.57 12.01
CA GLY A 84 2.25 -7.19 12.60
C GLY A 84 0.95 -6.41 12.44
N LYS A 85 1.02 -5.14 12.06
CA LYS A 85 -0.16 -4.29 11.78
C LYS A 85 -0.46 -4.19 10.31
N LEU A 86 0.58 -4.22 9.50
CA LEU A 86 0.50 -4.25 8.04
C LEU A 86 1.32 -5.42 7.54
N THR A 87 0.88 -6.04 6.45
CA THR A 87 1.67 -7.07 5.77
C THR A 87 2.85 -6.42 5.06
N ASP A 88 3.85 -7.24 4.72
CA ASP A 88 4.99 -6.74 3.93
C ASP A 88 4.55 -6.16 2.60
N ALA A 89 3.55 -6.78 1.95
CA ALA A 89 2.98 -6.28 0.71
C ALA A 89 2.31 -4.91 0.90
N GLN A 90 1.57 -4.72 1.98
CA GLN A 90 0.93 -3.44 2.30
C GLN A 90 1.97 -2.36 2.58
N ILE A 91 3.03 -2.68 3.30
CA ILE A 91 4.12 -1.74 3.58
C ILE A 91 4.79 -1.32 2.28
N LYS A 92 5.07 -2.27 1.40
CA LYS A 92 5.66 -2.00 0.10
C LYS A 92 4.76 -1.08 -0.74
N ASP A 93 3.46 -1.35 -0.76
CA ASP A 93 2.49 -0.56 -1.51
C ASP A 93 2.34 0.85 -0.95
N VAL A 94 2.30 1.00 0.38
CA VAL A 94 2.19 2.34 0.98
C VAL A 94 3.45 3.16 0.77
N VAL A 95 4.62 2.54 0.81
CA VAL A 95 5.87 3.24 0.50
C VAL A 95 5.90 3.68 -0.96
N ALA A 96 5.44 2.86 -1.89
CA ALA A 96 5.30 3.25 -3.29
C ALA A 96 4.40 4.47 -3.43
N TYR A 97 3.30 4.52 -2.69
CA TYR A 97 2.43 5.69 -2.66
C TYR A 97 3.14 6.93 -2.09
N VAL A 98 3.84 6.79 -0.97
CA VAL A 98 4.63 7.88 -0.36
C VAL A 98 5.61 8.48 -1.36
N ARG A 99 6.24 7.66 -2.17
CA ARG A 99 7.19 8.14 -3.18
C ARG A 99 6.51 9.02 -4.23
N THR A 100 5.24 8.83 -4.49
CA THR A 100 4.49 9.75 -5.37
C THR A 100 4.31 11.12 -4.74
N LEU A 101 4.32 11.21 -3.44
CA LEU A 101 4.18 12.47 -2.71
C LEU A 101 5.50 13.26 -2.64
N GLN A 102 6.60 12.64 -3.00
CA GLN A 102 7.91 13.29 -3.00
C GLN A 102 8.12 14.22 -4.20
N LYS A 103 7.30 14.10 -5.20
CA LYS A 103 7.40 14.88 -6.45
C LYS A 103 6.86 16.29 -6.29
#